data_16d6d8bcaeeb8959741eaeca1b065576
#
_entry.id   16d6d8bcaeeb8959741eaeca1b065576
#
_cell.length_a   1.000
_cell.length_b   1.000
_cell.length_c   1.000
_cell.angle_alpha   90.00
_cell.angle_beta   90.00
_cell.angle_gamma   90.00
#
_symmetry.space_group_name_H-M   'P 1'
#
loop_
_entity.id
_entity.type
_entity.pdbx_description
1 polymer ?
#
loop_
_entity_poly.entity_id
_entity_poly.type
_entity_poly.pdbx_seq_one_letter_code
_entity_poly.pdbx_strand_id
1 'polypeptide(L)'
;MSGAAKVGLCGDTGMVGQELERVLSVHELVEIGYRQNSRRQEGELENCDLVFLATKDPESMAFAPEVLANGIKVIDISGAFRLPRDLFEAGYHLEHKAPDLLDEAVYGMPALFRNEIAQARLVANPGCYPTSVILPLRPLKELLQGEATVVATSGNSGARQEVEEESNELTYSYGKRHKHVPEMALYSGFQVNFTPIVLRSVFAGINTNIRVELSETSKAQPVEEAAESIREVLASEYSREDNIEVVKDTEDKQWGTRDVVATHKLLIKLGVDDGFV
;
A
#
# COMPACT_ATOMS: atom_id res chain seq x y z
N MET A 1 31.53 8.46 -9.52
CA MET A 1 30.65 7.58 -8.71
C MET A 1 29.90 8.51 -7.77
N SER A 2 28.59 8.67 -7.95
CA SER A 2 27.78 9.40 -6.96
C SER A 2 27.86 8.60 -5.65
N GLY A 3 28.19 9.26 -4.55
CA GLY A 3 28.18 8.64 -3.22
C GLY A 3 26.78 8.07 -2.89
N ALA A 4 26.68 7.28 -1.82
CA ALA A 4 25.38 6.82 -1.31
C ALA A 4 24.48 8.02 -1.01
N ALA A 5 23.18 7.91 -1.34
CA ALA A 5 22.21 8.95 -1.01
C ALA A 5 22.04 9.02 0.51
N LYS A 6 22.09 10.23 1.07
CA LYS A 6 21.88 10.45 2.50
C LYS A 6 20.39 10.59 2.77
N VAL A 7 19.86 9.76 3.67
CA VAL A 7 18.45 9.79 4.00
C VAL A 7 18.20 10.10 5.47
N GLY A 8 17.10 10.78 5.73
CA GLY A 8 16.54 10.99 7.06
C GLY A 8 15.43 9.99 7.36
N LEU A 9 15.30 9.57 8.61
CA LEU A 9 14.23 8.71 9.11
C LEU A 9 13.56 9.36 10.31
N CYS A 10 12.31 9.78 10.14
CA CYS A 10 11.47 10.31 11.21
C CYS A 10 10.49 9.22 11.67
N GLY A 11 10.46 8.98 13.00
CA GLY A 11 9.61 7.93 13.59
C GLY A 11 10.25 6.54 13.64
N ASP A 12 11.56 6.46 13.77
CA ASP A 12 12.38 5.25 13.81
C ASP A 12 12.04 4.27 14.95
N THR A 13 11.33 4.72 15.98
CA THR A 13 10.94 3.89 17.14
C THR A 13 9.62 3.13 16.93
N GLY A 14 8.81 3.50 15.94
CA GLY A 14 7.60 2.79 15.56
C GLY A 14 7.90 1.50 14.80
N MET A 15 6.95 0.54 14.76
CA MET A 15 7.14 -0.73 14.03
C MET A 15 7.54 -0.53 12.56
N VAL A 16 6.89 0.39 11.88
CA VAL A 16 7.20 0.71 10.47
C VAL A 16 8.58 1.36 10.34
N GLY A 17 8.91 2.29 11.26
CA GLY A 17 10.21 2.95 11.29
C GLY A 17 11.37 1.98 11.55
N GLN A 18 11.19 1.04 12.46
CA GLN A 18 12.19 -0.02 12.74
C GLN A 18 12.39 -0.95 11.54
N GLU A 19 11.32 -1.35 10.86
CA GLU A 19 11.42 -2.18 9.67
C GLU A 19 12.08 -1.41 8.51
N LEU A 20 11.74 -0.12 8.35
CA LEU A 20 12.37 0.73 7.36
C LEU A 20 13.87 0.92 7.65
N GLU A 21 14.25 1.16 8.92
CA GLU A 21 15.65 1.21 9.32
C GLU A 21 16.40 -0.09 8.99
N ARG A 22 15.77 -1.24 9.26
CA ARG A 22 16.33 -2.55 8.93
C ARG A 22 16.58 -2.70 7.42
N VAL A 23 15.62 -2.29 6.58
CA VAL A 23 15.75 -2.34 5.11
C VAL A 23 16.82 -1.36 4.60
N LEU A 24 16.81 -0.13 5.09
CA LEU A 24 17.75 0.90 4.65
C LEU A 24 19.19 0.61 5.10
N SER A 25 19.39 -0.03 6.27
CA SER A 25 20.74 -0.34 6.80
C SER A 25 21.51 -1.35 5.95
N VAL A 26 20.83 -2.13 5.10
CA VAL A 26 21.45 -3.10 4.18
C VAL A 26 21.41 -2.64 2.72
N HIS A 27 20.91 -1.43 2.45
CA HIS A 27 20.77 -0.91 1.10
C HIS A 27 22.09 -0.27 0.65
N GLU A 28 22.72 -0.81 -0.39
CA GLU A 28 24.07 -0.43 -0.83
C GLU A 28 24.22 1.04 -1.29
N LEU A 29 23.11 1.67 -1.71
CA LEU A 29 23.11 3.04 -2.27
C LEU A 29 22.56 4.09 -1.29
N VAL A 30 22.34 3.74 -0.02
CA VAL A 30 21.69 4.61 0.97
C VAL A 30 22.47 4.62 2.27
N GLU A 31 22.61 5.80 2.86
CA GLU A 31 23.16 6.03 4.21
C GLU A 31 22.14 6.78 5.06
N ILE A 32 21.81 6.28 6.24
CA ILE A 32 20.93 7.00 7.19
C ILE A 32 21.76 8.04 7.93
N GLY A 33 21.66 9.30 7.51
CA GLY A 33 22.38 10.45 8.08
C GLY A 33 21.60 11.26 9.11
N TYR A 34 20.28 11.06 9.19
CA TYR A 34 19.44 11.79 10.14
C TYR A 34 18.38 10.86 10.75
N ARG A 35 18.13 11.00 12.05
CA ARG A 35 17.06 10.31 12.78
C ARG A 35 16.32 11.26 13.69
N GLN A 36 14.99 11.17 13.70
CA GLN A 36 14.16 11.96 14.60
C GLN A 36 12.99 11.13 15.14
N ASN A 37 12.75 11.26 16.43
CA ASN A 37 11.56 10.76 17.11
C ASN A 37 11.18 11.71 18.26
N SER A 38 10.16 11.37 19.05
CA SER A 38 9.69 12.20 20.17
C SER A 38 10.71 12.39 21.29
N ARG A 39 11.82 11.67 21.31
CA ARG A 39 12.81 11.66 22.40
C ARG A 39 14.20 12.12 21.97
N ARG A 40 14.53 12.02 20.67
CA ARG A 40 15.87 12.34 20.16
C ARG A 40 15.82 12.88 18.74
N GLN A 41 16.85 13.64 18.43
CA GLN A 41 17.23 14.02 17.06
C GLN A 41 18.73 13.80 16.93
N GLU A 42 19.14 13.11 15.88
CA GLU A 42 20.55 12.78 15.58
C GLU A 42 20.86 13.11 14.13
N GLY A 43 22.04 13.67 13.87
CA GLY A 43 22.46 14.12 12.55
C GLY A 43 21.88 15.49 12.16
N GLU A 44 22.09 15.87 10.91
CA GLU A 44 21.68 17.16 10.36
C GLU A 44 20.74 16.92 9.18
N LEU A 45 19.52 17.45 9.29
CA LEU A 45 18.45 17.30 8.30
C LEU A 45 18.89 17.85 6.93
N GLU A 46 19.57 18.99 6.96
CA GLU A 46 20.02 19.74 5.76
C GLU A 46 21.02 18.96 4.89
N ASN A 47 21.63 17.93 5.44
CA ASN A 47 22.54 17.04 4.72
C ASN A 47 21.86 15.85 4.05
N CYS A 48 20.51 15.75 4.15
CA CYS A 48 19.74 14.67 3.55
C CYS A 48 19.30 15.01 2.13
N ASP A 49 19.32 14.02 1.24
CA ASP A 49 18.73 14.07 -0.08
C ASP A 49 17.23 13.77 -0.05
N LEU A 50 16.80 12.96 0.94
CA LEU A 50 15.46 12.44 1.09
C LEU A 50 15.16 12.17 2.57
N VAL A 51 13.89 12.38 2.98
CA VAL A 51 13.40 12.03 4.32
C VAL A 51 12.22 11.09 4.23
N PHE A 52 12.26 10.02 5.02
CA PHE A 52 11.13 9.12 5.25
C PHE A 52 10.37 9.57 6.50
N LEU A 53 9.05 9.77 6.35
CA LEU A 53 8.16 10.10 7.45
C LEU A 53 7.37 8.85 7.88
N ALA A 54 7.89 8.11 8.84
CA ALA A 54 7.22 6.97 9.49
C ALA A 54 6.45 7.43 10.75
N THR A 55 5.81 8.60 10.67
CA THR A 55 5.10 9.29 11.74
C THR A 55 3.58 9.12 11.60
N LYS A 56 2.80 9.71 12.49
CA LYS A 56 1.34 9.78 12.35
C LYS A 56 0.96 10.88 11.36
N ASP A 57 -0.30 10.83 10.90
CA ASP A 57 -0.81 11.80 9.92
C ASP A 57 -0.62 13.28 10.33
N PRO A 58 -0.91 13.71 11.59
CA PRO A 58 -0.67 15.10 12.00
C PRO A 58 0.80 15.53 11.99
N GLU A 59 1.69 14.66 12.45
CA GLU A 59 3.13 14.93 12.48
C GLU A 59 3.70 15.00 11.07
N SER A 60 3.26 14.12 10.16
CA SER A 60 3.65 14.15 8.74
C SER A 60 3.18 15.45 8.07
N MET A 61 1.93 15.87 8.28
CA MET A 61 1.41 17.13 7.74
C MET A 61 2.16 18.37 8.28
N ALA A 62 2.65 18.31 9.51
CA ALA A 62 3.41 19.42 10.09
C ALA A 62 4.85 19.47 9.56
N PHE A 63 5.49 18.32 9.35
CA PHE A 63 6.92 18.28 9.06
C PHE A 63 7.23 18.26 7.55
N ALA A 64 6.40 17.67 6.72
CA ALA A 64 6.63 17.62 5.27
C ALA A 64 6.83 19.00 4.61
N PRO A 65 6.05 20.05 4.94
CA PRO A 65 6.28 21.39 4.38
C PRO A 65 7.67 21.94 4.70
N GLU A 66 8.17 21.74 5.91
CA GLU A 66 9.49 22.19 6.33
C GLU A 66 10.61 21.48 5.55
N VAL A 67 10.53 20.16 5.43
CA VAL A 67 11.52 19.36 4.70
C VAL A 67 11.57 19.76 3.22
N LEU A 68 10.39 19.90 2.59
CA LEU A 68 10.27 20.29 1.19
C LEU A 68 10.75 21.72 0.93
N ALA A 69 10.55 22.66 1.87
CA ALA A 69 11.03 24.03 1.76
C ALA A 69 12.56 24.12 1.78
N ASN A 70 13.24 23.16 2.40
CA ASN A 70 14.70 23.01 2.38
C ASN A 70 15.22 22.30 1.11
N GLY A 71 14.35 22.00 0.14
CA GLY A 71 14.72 21.32 -1.11
C GLY A 71 14.95 19.82 -0.99
N ILE A 72 14.63 19.24 0.17
CA ILE A 72 14.78 17.82 0.48
C ILE A 72 13.54 17.08 0.05
N LYS A 73 13.67 15.90 -0.58
CA LYS A 73 12.53 15.06 -0.98
C LYS A 73 11.91 14.36 0.23
N VAL A 74 10.63 14.01 0.11
CA VAL A 74 9.87 13.33 1.16
C VAL A 74 9.22 12.07 0.63
N ILE A 75 9.34 10.97 1.37
CA ILE A 75 8.46 9.79 1.25
C ILE A 75 7.66 9.69 2.56
N ASP A 76 6.38 10.00 2.47
CA ASP A 76 5.45 9.89 3.60
C ASP A 76 4.82 8.50 3.68
N ILE A 77 4.95 7.83 4.82
CA ILE A 77 4.39 6.50 5.07
C ILE A 77 3.06 6.57 5.82
N SER A 78 2.67 7.76 6.26
CA SER A 78 1.36 8.00 6.87
C SER A 78 0.24 7.98 5.83
N GLY A 79 -0.97 8.28 6.25
CA GLY A 79 -2.11 8.46 5.34
C GLY A 79 -2.27 9.90 4.82
N ALA A 80 -1.44 10.83 5.28
CA ALA A 80 -1.67 12.27 5.13
C ALA A 80 -1.79 12.74 3.68
N PHE A 81 -0.97 12.21 2.78
CA PHE A 81 -0.87 12.73 1.41
C PHE A 81 -1.38 11.77 0.32
N ARG A 82 -2.14 10.72 0.69
CA ARG A 82 -2.61 9.69 -0.24
C ARG A 82 -3.87 10.07 -1.00
N LEU A 83 -4.65 11.00 -0.49
CA LEU A 83 -6.01 11.30 -0.94
C LEU A 83 -6.21 12.79 -1.19
N PRO A 84 -7.09 13.19 -2.11
CA PRO A 84 -7.64 14.54 -2.13
C PRO A 84 -8.21 14.94 -0.76
N ARG A 85 -8.20 16.24 -0.48
CA ARG A 85 -8.55 16.81 0.82
C ARG A 85 -9.90 16.31 1.36
N ASP A 86 -10.93 16.37 0.56
CA ASP A 86 -12.29 15.99 0.91
C ASP A 86 -12.39 14.50 1.31
N LEU A 87 -11.73 13.62 0.55
CA LEU A 87 -11.67 12.18 0.84
C LEU A 87 -10.83 11.88 2.09
N PHE A 88 -9.74 12.62 2.28
CA PHE A 88 -8.91 12.48 3.47
C PHE A 88 -9.70 12.89 4.71
N GLU A 89 -10.26 14.10 4.75
CA GLU A 89 -11.00 14.64 5.89
C GLU A 89 -12.22 13.75 6.24
N ALA A 90 -12.93 13.24 5.23
CA ALA A 90 -14.04 12.31 5.44
C ALA A 90 -13.60 10.94 5.98
N GLY A 91 -12.51 10.37 5.45
CA GLY A 91 -12.07 9.01 5.80
C GLY A 91 -11.23 8.95 7.08
N TYR A 92 -10.47 9.99 7.38
CA TYR A 92 -9.59 10.05 8.56
C TYR A 92 -10.21 10.83 9.73
N HIS A 93 -11.31 11.54 9.51
CA HIS A 93 -11.96 12.43 10.49
C HIS A 93 -10.99 13.46 11.09
N LEU A 94 -10.13 14.00 10.24
CA LEU A 94 -9.05 14.90 10.59
C LEU A 94 -8.94 16.02 9.54
N GLU A 95 -8.86 17.28 9.99
CA GLU A 95 -8.60 18.40 9.10
C GLU A 95 -7.19 18.34 8.52
N HIS A 96 -7.05 18.50 7.20
CA HIS A 96 -5.74 18.48 6.55
C HIS A 96 -4.99 19.80 6.78
N LYS A 97 -3.80 19.74 7.38
CA LYS A 97 -3.02 20.93 7.78
C LYS A 97 -2.04 21.44 6.72
N ALA A 98 -1.81 20.67 5.67
CA ALA A 98 -0.95 21.03 4.55
C ALA A 98 -1.64 20.75 3.19
N PRO A 99 -2.85 21.27 2.94
CA PRO A 99 -3.64 20.91 1.76
C PRO A 99 -2.97 21.28 0.44
N ASP A 100 -2.14 22.34 0.42
CA ASP A 100 -1.43 22.79 -0.78
C ASP A 100 -0.41 21.76 -1.32
N LEU A 101 0.02 20.81 -0.48
CA LEU A 101 0.91 19.72 -0.88
C LEU A 101 0.19 18.53 -1.52
N LEU A 102 -1.13 18.45 -1.43
CA LEU A 102 -1.90 17.33 -1.96
C LEU A 102 -1.85 17.24 -3.48
N ASP A 103 -1.82 18.39 -4.17
CA ASP A 103 -1.74 18.45 -5.63
C ASP A 103 -0.35 18.07 -6.17
N GLU A 104 0.68 18.18 -5.34
CA GLU A 104 2.06 17.80 -5.69
C GLU A 104 2.40 16.36 -5.30
N ALA A 105 1.65 15.78 -4.36
CA ALA A 105 1.92 14.44 -3.84
C ALA A 105 1.67 13.36 -4.91
N VAL A 106 2.68 12.54 -5.17
CA VAL A 106 2.57 11.39 -6.08
C VAL A 106 2.31 10.12 -5.27
N TYR A 107 1.33 9.34 -5.71
CA TYR A 107 1.02 8.08 -5.06
C TYR A 107 2.14 7.05 -5.26
N GLY A 108 2.71 6.57 -4.16
CA GLY A 108 3.96 5.82 -4.11
C GLY A 108 3.82 4.33 -4.45
N MET A 109 3.27 4.00 -5.61
CA MET A 109 3.13 2.62 -6.10
C MET A 109 3.95 2.45 -7.40
N PRO A 110 5.25 2.08 -7.31
CA PRO A 110 6.16 2.08 -8.45
C PRO A 110 5.71 1.24 -9.63
N ALA A 111 5.03 0.13 -9.37
CA ALA A 111 4.48 -0.72 -10.42
C ALA A 111 3.46 -0.01 -11.33
N LEU A 112 2.85 1.08 -10.86
CA LEU A 112 1.84 1.85 -11.60
C LEU A 112 2.27 3.29 -11.93
N PHE A 113 3.16 3.90 -11.14
CA PHE A 113 3.47 5.34 -11.20
C PHE A 113 4.98 5.61 -11.18
N ARG A 114 5.79 4.72 -11.77
CA ARG A 114 7.26 4.79 -11.71
C ARG A 114 7.83 6.11 -12.22
N ASN A 115 7.33 6.60 -13.35
CA ASN A 115 7.84 7.82 -13.96
C ASN A 115 7.50 9.07 -13.15
N GLU A 116 6.30 9.13 -12.61
CA GLU A 116 5.82 10.21 -11.76
C GLU A 116 6.60 10.23 -10.44
N ILE A 117 6.80 9.06 -9.83
CA ILE A 117 7.59 8.91 -8.59
C ILE A 117 9.04 9.39 -8.79
N ALA A 118 9.66 9.07 -9.93
CA ALA A 118 11.02 9.46 -10.22
C ALA A 118 11.22 11.00 -10.24
N GLN A 119 10.17 11.75 -10.60
CA GLN A 119 10.17 13.20 -10.67
C GLN A 119 9.62 13.87 -9.40
N ALA A 120 8.99 13.12 -8.52
CA ALA A 120 8.32 13.64 -7.35
C ALA A 120 9.28 14.24 -6.31
N ARG A 121 8.81 15.28 -5.63
CA ARG A 121 9.42 15.80 -4.40
C ARG A 121 8.73 15.21 -3.17
N LEU A 122 7.44 14.91 -3.28
CA LEU A 122 6.61 14.28 -2.24
C LEU A 122 5.99 12.99 -2.77
N VAL A 123 6.31 11.88 -2.16
CA VAL A 123 5.72 10.57 -2.46
C VAL A 123 4.88 10.10 -1.28
N ALA A 124 3.61 9.81 -1.53
CA ALA A 124 2.67 9.26 -0.56
C ALA A 124 2.66 7.74 -0.64
N ASN A 125 3.39 7.05 0.25
CA ASN A 125 3.48 5.60 0.26
C ASN A 125 2.13 4.95 0.58
N PRO A 126 1.66 3.96 -0.20
CA PRO A 126 0.35 3.32 -0.05
C PRO A 126 0.10 2.67 1.31
N GLY A 127 -1.18 2.54 1.67
CA GLY A 127 -1.59 1.65 2.74
C GLY A 127 -1.41 0.17 2.38
N CYS A 128 -1.22 -0.69 3.36
CA CYS A 128 -0.97 -2.12 3.13
C CYS A 128 -2.17 -2.84 2.47
N TYR A 129 -3.38 -2.62 2.95
CA TYR A 129 -4.58 -3.14 2.28
C TYR A 129 -4.80 -2.53 0.89
N PRO A 130 -4.68 -1.19 0.68
CA PRO A 130 -4.73 -0.62 -0.66
C PRO A 130 -3.76 -1.27 -1.64
N THR A 131 -2.53 -1.53 -1.24
CA THR A 131 -1.55 -2.22 -2.08
C THR A 131 -2.07 -3.58 -2.56
N SER A 132 -2.63 -4.39 -1.66
CA SER A 132 -3.14 -5.73 -1.98
C SER A 132 -4.43 -5.73 -2.81
N VAL A 133 -5.12 -4.58 -2.92
CA VAL A 133 -6.37 -4.42 -3.68
C VAL A 133 -6.15 -3.71 -5.01
N ILE A 134 -5.37 -2.63 -5.00
CA ILE A 134 -5.16 -1.80 -6.19
C ILE A 134 -4.37 -2.55 -7.25
N LEU A 135 -3.29 -3.22 -6.87
CA LEU A 135 -2.44 -3.95 -7.82
C LEU A 135 -3.21 -5.04 -8.59
N PRO A 136 -4.03 -5.91 -7.96
CA PRO A 136 -4.81 -6.87 -8.73
C PRO A 136 -5.91 -6.24 -9.59
N LEU A 137 -6.56 -5.15 -9.12
CA LEU A 137 -7.76 -4.63 -9.78
C LEU A 137 -7.49 -3.59 -10.87
N ARG A 138 -6.53 -2.68 -10.67
CA ARG A 138 -6.34 -1.54 -11.57
C ARG A 138 -6.08 -1.93 -13.03
N PRO A 139 -5.27 -2.95 -13.36
CA PRO A 139 -5.06 -3.36 -14.75
C PRO A 139 -6.29 -3.95 -15.42
N LEU A 140 -7.27 -4.39 -14.64
CA LEU A 140 -8.44 -5.16 -15.11
C LEU A 140 -9.68 -4.31 -15.39
N LYS A 141 -9.58 -2.98 -15.43
CA LYS A 141 -10.73 -2.06 -15.56
C LYS A 141 -11.63 -2.35 -16.74
N GLU A 142 -11.06 -2.78 -17.85
CA GLU A 142 -11.81 -3.07 -19.09
C GLU A 142 -12.45 -4.47 -19.07
N LEU A 143 -11.97 -5.35 -18.20
CA LEU A 143 -12.42 -6.74 -18.11
C LEU A 143 -13.42 -6.96 -16.98
N LEU A 144 -13.50 -6.03 -16.04
CA LEU A 144 -14.33 -6.12 -14.82
C LEU A 144 -15.31 -4.95 -14.72
N GLN A 145 -16.40 -5.13 -13.95
CA GLN A 145 -17.39 -4.10 -13.68
C GLN A 145 -17.97 -4.19 -12.27
N GLY A 146 -18.73 -3.16 -11.87
CA GLY A 146 -19.46 -3.15 -10.62
C GLY A 146 -18.62 -2.81 -9.39
N GLU A 147 -19.06 -3.28 -8.22
CA GLU A 147 -18.42 -3.08 -6.93
C GLU A 147 -17.54 -4.27 -6.58
N ALA A 148 -16.31 -4.02 -6.12
CA ALA A 148 -15.43 -5.06 -5.60
C ALA A 148 -15.79 -5.39 -4.15
N THR A 149 -16.10 -6.65 -3.88
CA THR A 149 -16.22 -7.18 -2.51
C THR A 149 -14.86 -7.71 -2.08
N VAL A 150 -14.33 -7.14 -0.99
CA VAL A 150 -12.97 -7.44 -0.50
C VAL A 150 -13.03 -7.92 0.94
N VAL A 151 -12.47 -9.10 1.20
CA VAL A 151 -12.24 -9.62 2.55
C VAL A 151 -10.74 -9.82 2.71
N ALA A 152 -10.12 -9.12 3.67
CA ALA A 152 -8.69 -9.25 3.90
C ALA A 152 -8.37 -9.62 5.34
N THR A 153 -7.59 -10.67 5.49
CA THR A 153 -7.06 -11.13 6.75
C THR A 153 -5.61 -10.68 6.90
N SER A 154 -5.31 -9.96 7.97
CA SER A 154 -3.96 -9.44 8.24
C SER A 154 -3.43 -9.92 9.59
N GLY A 155 -2.11 -9.91 9.71
CA GLY A 155 -1.46 -10.01 11.01
C GLY A 155 -1.66 -8.76 11.88
N ASN A 156 -1.39 -8.88 13.16
CA ASN A 156 -1.63 -7.84 14.16
C ASN A 156 -0.62 -6.67 14.10
N SER A 157 0.53 -6.85 13.45
CA SER A 157 1.58 -5.82 13.36
C SER A 157 1.13 -4.53 12.68
N GLY A 158 0.21 -4.61 11.71
CA GLY A 158 -0.26 -3.45 10.92
C GLY A 158 -1.56 -2.84 11.42
N ALA A 159 -2.35 -3.56 12.20
CA ALA A 159 -3.74 -3.20 12.46
C ALA A 159 -3.91 -2.10 13.51
N ARG A 160 -2.93 -1.87 14.38
CA ARG A 160 -3.04 -0.98 15.55
C ARG A 160 -4.27 -1.27 16.43
N GLN A 161 -4.81 -2.49 16.31
CA GLN A 161 -5.95 -2.99 17.08
C GLN A 161 -5.43 -4.05 18.06
N GLU A 162 -5.79 -3.92 19.31
CA GLU A 162 -5.56 -4.97 20.28
C GLU A 162 -6.62 -6.04 20.08
N VAL A 163 -6.19 -7.24 19.67
CA VAL A 163 -7.04 -8.43 19.66
C VAL A 163 -6.95 -9.07 21.03
N GLU A 164 -8.07 -9.14 21.75
CA GLU A 164 -8.12 -9.73 23.09
C GLU A 164 -7.57 -11.16 23.13
N GLU A 165 -7.00 -11.54 24.26
CA GLU A 165 -6.30 -12.83 24.40
C GLU A 165 -7.22 -14.03 24.15
N GLU A 166 -8.48 -13.89 24.49
CA GLU A 166 -9.51 -14.92 24.35
C GLU A 166 -10.05 -15.01 22.91
N SER A 167 -9.81 -13.99 22.09
CA SER A 167 -10.21 -13.93 20.69
C SER A 167 -8.99 -14.09 19.79
N ASN A 168 -9.07 -15.01 18.79
CA ASN A 168 -8.01 -15.13 17.80
C ASN A 168 -8.14 -14.10 16.67
N GLU A 169 -9.33 -13.54 16.47
CA GLU A 169 -9.66 -12.69 15.34
C GLU A 169 -10.53 -11.50 15.74
N LEU A 170 -10.37 -10.40 14.99
CA LEU A 170 -11.18 -9.20 15.13
C LEU A 170 -11.58 -8.68 13.76
N THR A 171 -12.90 -8.60 13.52
CA THR A 171 -13.45 -7.87 12.37
C THR A 171 -13.82 -6.45 12.80
N TYR A 172 -13.37 -5.45 12.07
CA TYR A 172 -13.57 -4.04 12.41
C TYR A 172 -13.82 -3.18 11.17
N SER A 173 -14.43 -2.00 11.35
CA SER A 173 -14.61 -0.99 10.29
C SER A 173 -15.04 -1.54 8.92
N TYR A 174 -15.95 -2.52 8.90
CA TYR A 174 -16.40 -3.20 7.70
C TYR A 174 -17.23 -2.29 6.77
N GLY A 175 -17.38 -2.70 5.53
CA GLY A 175 -18.10 -1.99 4.49
C GLY A 175 -17.32 -0.80 3.95
N LYS A 176 -17.87 0.40 4.06
CA LYS A 176 -17.23 1.65 3.61
C LYS A 176 -16.63 2.48 4.74
N ARG A 177 -16.51 1.91 5.94
CA ARG A 177 -16.07 2.63 7.14
C ARG A 177 -14.56 2.67 7.34
N HIS A 178 -13.82 1.77 6.70
CA HIS A 178 -12.37 1.74 6.88
C HIS A 178 -11.72 2.87 6.09
N LYS A 179 -10.78 3.59 6.72
CA LYS A 179 -10.09 4.75 6.14
C LYS A 179 -9.32 4.46 4.83
N HIS A 180 -9.01 3.20 4.55
CA HIS A 180 -8.38 2.76 3.30
C HIS A 180 -9.38 2.57 2.14
N VAL A 181 -10.68 2.59 2.38
CA VAL A 181 -11.67 2.37 1.30
C VAL A 181 -11.64 3.47 0.24
N PRO A 182 -11.58 4.78 0.60
CA PRO A 182 -11.41 5.83 -0.40
C PRO A 182 -10.12 5.68 -1.24
N GLU A 183 -9.03 5.26 -0.60
CA GLU A 183 -7.74 5.01 -1.26
C GLU A 183 -7.84 3.85 -2.27
N MET A 184 -8.43 2.72 -1.85
CA MET A 184 -8.69 1.58 -2.72
C MET A 184 -9.55 1.98 -3.92
N ALA A 185 -10.67 2.69 -3.67
CA ALA A 185 -11.61 3.08 -4.72
C ALA A 185 -10.98 4.04 -5.73
N LEU A 186 -10.28 5.07 -5.25
CA LEU A 186 -9.64 6.08 -6.09
C LEU A 186 -8.62 5.46 -7.05
N TYR A 187 -7.74 4.61 -6.53
CA TYR A 187 -6.60 4.10 -7.30
C TYR A 187 -6.87 2.78 -8.03
N SER A 188 -7.81 1.94 -7.57
CA SER A 188 -8.23 0.77 -8.33
C SER A 188 -9.19 1.12 -9.48
N GLY A 189 -10.01 2.16 -9.28
CA GLY A 189 -11.07 2.57 -10.20
C GLY A 189 -12.39 1.81 -9.99
N PHE A 190 -12.51 1.05 -8.90
CA PHE A 190 -13.72 0.32 -8.51
C PHE A 190 -14.28 0.84 -7.21
N GLN A 191 -15.60 0.84 -7.05
CA GLN A 191 -16.18 0.95 -5.72
C GLN A 191 -15.81 -0.28 -4.90
N VAL A 192 -15.49 -0.10 -3.62
CA VAL A 192 -14.99 -1.19 -2.77
C VAL A 192 -15.86 -1.34 -1.52
N ASN A 193 -16.28 -2.57 -1.28
CA ASN A 193 -16.92 -3.01 -0.03
C ASN A 193 -15.90 -3.88 0.72
N PHE A 194 -15.41 -3.41 1.86
CA PHE A 194 -14.24 -3.96 2.52
C PHE A 194 -14.54 -4.55 3.90
N THR A 195 -14.05 -5.75 4.15
CA THR A 195 -14.12 -6.41 5.47
C THR A 195 -12.71 -6.79 5.92
N PRO A 196 -12.05 -5.97 6.76
CA PRO A 196 -10.77 -6.32 7.35
C PRO A 196 -10.95 -7.27 8.55
N ILE A 197 -10.09 -8.28 8.63
CA ILE A 197 -9.99 -9.21 9.74
C ILE A 197 -8.55 -9.21 10.23
N VAL A 198 -8.33 -9.02 11.53
CA VAL A 198 -7.00 -9.14 12.14
C VAL A 198 -6.90 -10.46 12.86
N LEU A 199 -5.82 -11.19 12.62
CA LEU A 199 -5.50 -12.42 13.35
C LEU A 199 -4.41 -12.18 14.38
N ARG A 200 -4.67 -12.55 15.64
CA ARG A 200 -3.69 -12.50 16.71
C ARG A 200 -2.56 -13.51 16.49
N SER A 201 -2.89 -14.69 16.01
CA SER A 201 -1.95 -15.78 15.75
C SER A 201 -0.97 -15.50 14.60
N VAL A 202 -1.19 -14.47 13.82
CA VAL A 202 -0.33 -14.05 12.71
C VAL A 202 0.29 -12.70 13.07
N PHE A 203 1.62 -12.59 13.06
CA PHE A 203 2.29 -11.32 13.31
C PHE A 203 2.25 -10.41 12.09
N ALA A 204 2.67 -10.87 10.92
CA ALA A 204 2.75 -10.08 9.69
C ALA A 204 2.25 -10.88 8.49
N GLY A 205 1.83 -10.16 7.46
CA GLY A 205 1.29 -10.71 6.22
C GLY A 205 -0.19 -10.37 6.05
N ILE A 206 -0.62 -10.29 4.80
CA ILE A 206 -2.01 -10.03 4.41
C ILE A 206 -2.42 -11.09 3.39
N ASN A 207 -3.61 -11.65 3.59
CA ASN A 207 -4.30 -12.46 2.59
C ASN A 207 -5.59 -11.74 2.21
N THR A 208 -5.69 -11.30 0.96
CA THR A 208 -6.82 -10.54 0.44
C THR A 208 -7.59 -11.36 -0.57
N ASN A 209 -8.88 -11.55 -0.33
CA ASN A 209 -9.80 -12.17 -1.26
C ASN A 209 -10.67 -11.07 -1.87
N ILE A 210 -10.68 -11.00 -3.18
CA ILE A 210 -11.41 -10.00 -3.96
C ILE A 210 -12.39 -10.74 -4.86
N ARG A 211 -13.64 -10.29 -4.87
CA ARG A 211 -14.66 -10.77 -5.81
C ARG A 211 -15.20 -9.59 -6.58
N VAL A 212 -15.12 -9.63 -7.91
CA VAL A 212 -15.62 -8.61 -8.82
C VAL A 212 -16.31 -9.27 -10.00
N GLU A 213 -17.35 -8.63 -10.49
CA GLU A 213 -18.11 -9.09 -11.64
C GLU A 213 -17.29 -8.89 -12.94
N LEU A 214 -17.31 -9.88 -13.83
CA LEU A 214 -16.78 -9.73 -15.18
C LEU A 214 -17.60 -8.70 -15.97
N SER A 215 -16.94 -7.94 -16.84
CA SER A 215 -17.66 -7.07 -17.78
C SER A 215 -18.54 -7.90 -18.72
N GLU A 216 -19.56 -7.29 -19.32
CA GLU A 216 -20.45 -7.99 -20.25
C GLU A 216 -19.68 -8.64 -21.43
N THR A 217 -18.62 -7.98 -21.88
CA THR A 217 -17.74 -8.53 -22.92
C THR A 217 -16.98 -9.77 -22.44
N SER A 218 -16.49 -9.74 -21.20
CA SER A 218 -15.77 -10.87 -20.62
C SER A 218 -16.70 -12.04 -20.30
N LYS A 219 -17.93 -11.78 -19.84
CA LYS A 219 -18.97 -12.81 -19.61
C LYS A 219 -19.42 -13.54 -20.88
N ALA A 220 -19.32 -12.87 -22.03
CA ALA A 220 -19.68 -13.47 -23.31
C ALA A 220 -18.64 -14.50 -23.81
N GLN A 221 -17.48 -14.57 -23.18
CA GLN A 221 -16.42 -15.53 -23.48
C GLN A 221 -16.59 -16.83 -22.67
N PRO A 222 -16.06 -17.96 -23.13
CA PRO A 222 -15.86 -19.14 -22.27
C PRO A 222 -15.05 -18.79 -21.03
N VAL A 223 -15.36 -19.43 -19.90
CA VAL A 223 -14.72 -19.16 -18.60
C VAL A 223 -13.19 -19.24 -18.66
N GLU A 224 -12.69 -20.24 -19.37
CA GLU A 224 -11.25 -20.47 -19.54
C GLU A 224 -10.58 -19.35 -20.35
N GLU A 225 -11.26 -18.81 -21.38
CA GLU A 225 -10.76 -17.70 -22.19
C GLU A 225 -10.77 -16.39 -21.39
N ALA A 226 -11.84 -16.13 -20.60
CA ALA A 226 -11.90 -14.98 -19.72
C ALA A 226 -10.81 -15.04 -18.65
N ALA A 227 -10.57 -16.20 -18.03
CA ALA A 227 -9.52 -16.42 -17.06
C ALA A 227 -8.12 -16.18 -17.66
N GLU A 228 -7.87 -16.67 -18.88
CA GLU A 228 -6.59 -16.48 -19.56
C GLU A 228 -6.37 -15.01 -19.92
N SER A 229 -7.39 -14.32 -20.45
CA SER A 229 -7.31 -12.88 -20.75
C SER A 229 -6.94 -12.05 -19.52
N ILE A 230 -7.55 -12.33 -18.37
CA ILE A 230 -7.22 -11.66 -17.10
C ILE A 230 -5.78 -11.94 -16.69
N ARG A 231 -5.35 -13.20 -16.81
CA ARG A 231 -3.98 -13.60 -16.47
C ARG A 231 -2.94 -12.93 -17.36
N GLU A 232 -3.19 -12.87 -18.66
CA GLU A 232 -2.30 -12.21 -19.62
C GLU A 232 -2.16 -10.71 -19.34
N VAL A 233 -3.25 -10.01 -19.03
CA VAL A 233 -3.22 -8.58 -18.66
C VAL A 233 -2.36 -8.38 -17.41
N LEU A 234 -2.58 -9.14 -16.35
CA LEU A 234 -1.80 -9.03 -15.11
C LEU A 234 -0.32 -9.40 -15.33
N ALA A 235 -0.04 -10.48 -16.05
CA ALA A 235 1.32 -10.91 -16.33
C ALA A 235 2.08 -9.91 -17.20
N SER A 236 1.41 -9.29 -18.17
CA SER A 236 1.98 -8.23 -19.00
C SER A 236 2.28 -6.98 -18.21
N GLU A 237 1.31 -6.50 -17.39
CA GLU A 237 1.47 -5.30 -16.56
C GLU A 237 2.65 -5.42 -15.60
N TYR A 238 2.78 -6.56 -14.94
CA TYR A 238 3.80 -6.77 -13.91
C TYR A 238 5.04 -7.52 -14.40
N SER A 239 5.25 -7.63 -15.72
CA SER A 239 6.38 -8.37 -16.31
C SER A 239 7.77 -7.85 -15.91
N ARG A 240 7.85 -6.60 -15.41
CA ARG A 240 9.09 -5.94 -14.96
C ARG A 240 9.23 -5.83 -13.44
N GLU A 241 8.27 -6.39 -12.70
CA GLU A 241 8.22 -6.28 -11.25
C GLU A 241 8.61 -7.60 -10.59
N ASP A 242 9.86 -7.70 -10.12
CA ASP A 242 10.40 -8.92 -9.49
C ASP A 242 9.66 -9.32 -8.20
N ASN A 243 8.95 -8.38 -7.59
CA ASN A 243 8.21 -8.58 -6.35
C ASN A 243 6.70 -8.83 -6.54
N ILE A 244 6.20 -8.83 -7.78
CA ILE A 244 4.80 -9.16 -8.09
C ILE A 244 4.77 -10.41 -8.97
N GLU A 245 4.09 -11.45 -8.50
CA GLU A 245 4.01 -12.73 -9.18
C GLU A 245 2.54 -13.10 -9.43
N VAL A 246 2.18 -13.26 -10.71
CA VAL A 246 0.89 -13.81 -11.13
C VAL A 246 1.02 -15.32 -11.17
N VAL A 247 0.42 -16.01 -10.21
CA VAL A 247 0.62 -17.43 -10.00
C VAL A 247 -0.33 -18.23 -10.89
N LYS A 248 0.23 -19.21 -11.59
CA LYS A 248 -0.59 -20.19 -12.32
C LYS A 248 -1.33 -21.08 -11.32
N ASP A 249 -2.60 -21.36 -11.60
CA ASP A 249 -3.37 -22.27 -10.78
C ASP A 249 -2.77 -23.68 -10.87
N THR A 250 -2.26 -24.14 -9.75
CA THR A 250 -1.90 -25.56 -9.57
C THR A 250 -2.85 -26.09 -8.53
N GLU A 251 -3.68 -27.02 -8.90
CA GLU A 251 -4.87 -27.51 -8.16
C GLU A 251 -4.64 -27.86 -6.67
N ASP A 252 -3.41 -28.09 -6.23
CA ASP A 252 -3.11 -28.67 -4.93
C ASP A 252 -2.48 -27.71 -3.91
N LYS A 253 -2.15 -26.45 -4.26
CA LYS A 253 -1.48 -25.54 -3.34
C LYS A 253 -2.45 -24.62 -2.62
N GLN A 254 -2.55 -24.76 -1.31
CA GLN A 254 -3.21 -23.79 -0.45
C GLN A 254 -2.32 -22.55 -0.25
N TRP A 255 -2.92 -21.37 -0.34
CA TRP A 255 -2.26 -20.08 -0.22
C TRP A 255 -2.63 -19.41 1.10
N GLY A 256 -1.67 -18.72 1.72
CA GLY A 256 -1.91 -17.97 2.93
C GLY A 256 -0.80 -16.97 3.21
N THR A 257 -0.92 -16.24 4.31
CA THR A 257 0.05 -15.22 4.73
C THR A 257 1.48 -15.75 4.85
N ARG A 258 1.64 -17.03 5.16
CA ARG A 258 2.96 -17.68 5.30
C ARG A 258 3.76 -17.71 4.01
N ASP A 259 3.11 -17.66 2.84
CA ASP A 259 3.79 -17.73 1.55
C ASP A 259 4.57 -16.44 1.23
N VAL A 260 4.25 -15.34 1.90
CA VAL A 260 4.86 -14.02 1.68
C VAL A 260 5.53 -13.42 2.92
N VAL A 261 5.40 -14.04 4.09
CA VAL A 261 6.04 -13.55 5.33
C VAL A 261 7.56 -13.49 5.15
N ALA A 262 8.15 -12.40 5.63
CA ALA A 262 9.57 -12.07 5.49
C ALA A 262 10.06 -11.94 4.04
N THR A 263 9.15 -11.68 3.11
CA THR A 263 9.47 -11.38 1.71
C THR A 263 8.95 -9.99 1.33
N HIS A 264 9.35 -9.50 0.16
CA HIS A 264 8.79 -8.29 -0.47
C HIS A 264 7.80 -8.65 -1.59
N LYS A 265 7.27 -9.88 -1.60
CA LYS A 265 6.42 -10.38 -2.66
C LYS A 265 4.94 -10.09 -2.45
N LEU A 266 4.27 -9.78 -3.54
CA LEU A 266 2.84 -9.88 -3.73
C LEU A 266 2.56 -11.05 -4.68
N LEU A 267 1.76 -12.02 -4.23
CA LEU A 267 1.31 -13.13 -5.06
C LEU A 267 -0.15 -12.89 -5.45
N ILE A 268 -0.44 -12.93 -6.75
CA ILE A 268 -1.78 -12.80 -7.31
C ILE A 268 -2.20 -14.15 -7.88
N LYS A 269 -3.23 -14.75 -7.29
CA LYS A 269 -3.90 -15.93 -7.83
C LYS A 269 -5.30 -15.53 -8.24
N LEU A 270 -5.77 -16.04 -9.37
CA LEU A 270 -7.11 -15.77 -9.85
C LEU A 270 -7.88 -17.06 -10.14
N GLY A 271 -9.18 -16.98 -9.97
CA GLY A 271 -10.13 -17.98 -10.44
C GLY A 271 -11.33 -17.24 -11.06
N VAL A 272 -11.93 -17.81 -12.09
CA VAL A 272 -13.14 -17.29 -12.71
C VAL A 272 -14.26 -18.31 -12.54
N ASP A 273 -15.39 -17.87 -12.02
CA ASP A 273 -16.56 -18.72 -11.79
C ASP A 273 -17.84 -17.88 -11.82
N ASP A 274 -18.88 -18.39 -12.51
CA ASP A 274 -20.25 -17.81 -12.58
C ASP A 274 -20.27 -16.29 -12.85
N GLY A 275 -19.42 -15.82 -13.81
CA GLY A 275 -19.37 -14.42 -14.21
C GLY A 275 -18.61 -13.49 -13.24
N PHE A 276 -17.81 -14.04 -12.34
CA PHE A 276 -16.98 -13.32 -11.38
C PHE A 276 -15.51 -13.79 -11.47
N VAL A 277 -14.60 -12.90 -11.07
CA VAL A 277 -13.22 -13.18 -10.76
C VAL A 277 -12.93 -12.90 -9.30
#